data_a92aa26cc05c60d660e772a8451a2c6d
#
_entry.id   a92aa26cc05c60d660e772a8451a2c6d
#
_cell.length_a   1.000
_cell.length_b   1.000
_cell.length_c   1.000
_cell.angle_alpha   90.00
_cell.angle_beta   90.00
_cell.angle_gamma   90.00
#
_symmetry.space_group_name_H-M   'P 1'
#
loop_
_entity.id
_entity.type
_entity.pdbx_description
1 polymer ?
#
loop_
_entity_poly.entity_id
_entity_poly.type
_entity_poly.pdbx_seq_one_letter_code
_entity_poly.pdbx_strand_id
1 'polypeptide(L)'
;LFLAQNLGLWNGVDPCAGAAPTLSQAQCANTGVPASQYGSISLSPASQYNALYGGNPNLDPEEVDTLTFGVVIDATDNMQFSIDYWDIEIDDVIANIDPELIVNQCATGGDPAFCSLVTRAPNGSLWQGQSGFVTATNINLGGQHWEGIDLAWAWTVDGLGGTWRTDLIGTYMLTKETSPIPTIPSSTYDCVGLINVQCFPTPEWRHTATATYDSNEWWAVTGRWRFYQDVTYDGTADLIANDNIGDENYLDVSAVFRFMDTHDLVVGVNNIFDEEAPLVGGSLATNANQIAGFWDTLGRYMFANVTFRW
;
A
#
# COMPACT_ATOMS: atom_id res chain seq x y z
N LEU A 1 -9.58 21.26 1.61
CA LEU A 1 -8.70 21.24 2.80
C LEU A 1 -9.60 21.13 4.05
N PHE A 2 -9.72 19.94 4.62
CA PHE A 2 -10.43 19.77 5.88
C PHE A 2 -9.48 20.18 7.01
N LEU A 3 -9.70 21.36 7.58
CA LEU A 3 -9.00 21.84 8.77
C LEU A 3 -9.55 21.24 10.07
N ALA A 4 -10.57 20.39 9.98
CA ALA A 4 -11.16 19.77 11.14
C ALA A 4 -10.18 18.79 11.78
N GLN A 5 -9.98 18.95 13.09
CA GLN A 5 -9.22 18.02 13.92
C GLN A 5 -10.20 17.16 14.71
N ASN A 6 -9.98 15.86 14.73
CA ASN A 6 -10.82 14.92 15.44
C ASN A 6 -9.98 14.09 16.42
N LEU A 7 -10.50 13.90 17.62
CA LEU A 7 -9.91 12.95 18.55
C LEU A 7 -10.28 11.53 18.09
N GLY A 8 -9.26 10.77 17.72
CA GLY A 8 -9.34 9.36 17.32
C GLY A 8 -8.59 8.47 18.29
N LEU A 9 -8.45 7.20 17.91
CA LEU A 9 -7.70 6.21 18.67
C LEU A 9 -6.53 5.71 17.85
N TRP A 10 -5.43 5.43 18.51
CA TRP A 10 -4.31 4.64 17.95
C TRP A 10 -4.12 3.38 18.77
N ASN A 11 -3.68 2.31 18.12
CA ASN A 11 -3.35 1.04 18.74
C ASN A 11 -1.85 0.98 19.00
N GLY A 12 -1.44 0.57 20.18
CA GLY A 12 -0.03 0.48 20.54
C GLY A 12 0.19 0.45 22.05
N VAL A 13 1.35 0.90 22.48
CA VAL A 13 1.78 0.87 23.88
C VAL A 13 2.24 2.24 24.34
N ASP A 14 1.73 2.71 25.47
CA ASP A 14 2.37 3.82 26.20
C ASP A 14 3.50 3.24 27.06
N PRO A 15 4.79 3.48 26.72
CA PRO A 15 5.91 2.89 27.43
C PRO A 15 6.08 3.39 28.85
N CYS A 16 5.35 4.46 29.22
CA CYS A 16 5.38 5.08 30.54
C CYS A 16 4.18 4.68 31.44
N ALA A 17 3.26 3.85 30.93
CA ALA A 17 2.12 3.35 31.69
C ALA A 17 2.41 2.00 32.35
N GLY A 18 1.56 1.63 33.32
CA GLY A 18 1.66 0.40 34.09
C GLY A 18 2.46 0.53 35.38
N ALA A 19 2.40 -0.52 36.20
CA ALA A 19 3.14 -0.60 37.47
C ALA A 19 4.66 -0.81 37.26
N ALA A 20 5.04 -1.30 36.09
CA ALA A 20 6.44 -1.50 35.67
C ALA A 20 6.60 -0.94 34.25
N PRO A 21 6.75 0.37 34.09
CA PRO A 21 6.98 0.99 32.80
C PRO A 21 8.22 0.42 32.10
N THR A 22 8.18 0.33 30.76
CA THR A 22 9.31 -0.20 29.99
C THR A 22 10.48 0.78 29.88
N LEU A 23 10.18 2.09 30.03
CA LEU A 23 11.18 3.15 30.07
C LEU A 23 11.42 3.67 31.47
N SER A 24 12.61 4.23 31.69
CA SER A 24 13.00 4.79 32.98
C SER A 24 12.16 6.03 33.36
N GLN A 25 12.13 6.37 34.65
CA GLN A 25 11.45 7.55 35.17
C GLN A 25 11.95 8.84 34.49
N ALA A 26 13.24 8.95 34.22
CA ALA A 26 13.85 10.11 33.54
C ALA A 26 13.33 10.25 32.10
N GLN A 27 13.26 9.14 31.37
CA GLN A 27 12.71 9.11 30.02
C GLN A 27 11.22 9.45 30.01
N CYS A 28 10.44 8.88 30.90
CA CYS A 28 9.01 9.19 31.01
C CYS A 28 8.73 10.66 31.43
N ALA A 29 9.63 11.28 32.17
CA ALA A 29 9.52 12.70 32.52
C ALA A 29 9.56 13.60 31.26
N ASN A 30 10.29 13.21 30.20
CA ASN A 30 10.31 13.92 28.92
C ASN A 30 8.90 14.02 28.32
N THR A 31 8.05 13.00 28.50
CA THR A 31 6.67 12.98 28.00
C THR A 31 5.68 13.68 28.94
N GLY A 32 6.14 14.35 29.98
CA GLY A 32 5.30 15.04 30.95
C GLY A 32 4.81 14.17 32.13
N VAL A 33 5.37 12.99 32.36
CA VAL A 33 5.06 12.17 33.54
C VAL A 33 5.84 12.65 34.75
N PRO A 34 5.18 13.22 35.78
CA PRO A 34 5.87 13.63 37.00
C PRO A 34 6.30 12.38 37.81
N ALA A 35 7.35 12.54 38.62
CA ALA A 35 7.92 11.46 39.42
C ALA A 35 6.88 10.76 40.32
N SER A 36 5.87 11.50 40.82
CA SER A 36 4.78 10.96 41.64
C SER A 36 3.79 10.06 40.90
N GLN A 37 3.76 10.10 39.58
CA GLN A 37 2.86 9.28 38.76
C GLN A 37 3.59 8.11 38.10
N TYR A 38 4.93 8.10 38.05
CA TYR A 38 5.68 6.98 37.48
C TYR A 38 5.35 5.67 38.19
N GLY A 39 5.00 4.64 37.42
CA GLY A 39 4.57 3.34 37.94
C GLY A 39 3.12 3.28 38.43
N SER A 40 2.32 4.37 38.28
CA SER A 40 0.92 4.42 38.72
C SER A 40 -0.07 4.77 37.60
N ILE A 41 0.38 5.09 36.40
CA ILE A 41 -0.48 5.37 35.25
C ILE A 41 -1.13 4.08 34.78
N SER A 42 -2.45 4.07 34.67
CA SER A 42 -3.19 2.87 34.22
C SER A 42 -2.89 2.52 32.78
N LEU A 43 -2.59 1.24 32.51
CA LEU A 43 -2.52 0.71 31.15
C LEU A 43 -3.90 0.73 30.49
N SER A 44 -3.96 0.97 29.20
CA SER A 44 -5.18 0.78 28.42
C SER A 44 -5.47 -0.72 28.29
N PRO A 45 -6.68 -1.18 28.72
CA PRO A 45 -7.02 -2.61 28.65
C PRO A 45 -7.20 -3.10 27.22
N ALA A 46 -7.42 -2.17 26.26
CA ALA A 46 -7.60 -2.46 24.85
C ALA A 46 -6.35 -2.10 24.02
N SER A 47 -5.23 -1.69 24.64
CA SER A 47 -4.06 -1.12 23.96
C SER A 47 -4.43 0.03 23.00
N GLN A 48 -5.44 0.81 23.37
CA GLN A 48 -5.93 1.97 22.61
C GLN A 48 -5.70 3.26 23.36
N TYR A 49 -5.20 4.26 22.69
CA TYR A 49 -4.86 5.55 23.23
C TYR A 49 -5.42 6.66 22.32
N ASN A 50 -5.57 7.87 22.85
CA ASN A 50 -6.11 8.98 22.09
C ASN A 50 -5.03 9.63 21.21
N ALA A 51 -5.40 9.98 19.98
CA ALA A 51 -4.64 10.89 19.14
C ALA A 51 -5.54 11.93 18.47
N LEU A 52 -4.99 13.11 18.30
CA LEU A 52 -5.63 14.20 17.57
C LEU A 52 -5.19 14.12 16.12
N TYR A 53 -6.09 13.71 15.24
CA TYR A 53 -5.86 13.64 13.80
C TYR A 53 -6.54 14.79 13.07
N GLY A 54 -6.04 15.13 11.90
CA GLY A 54 -6.71 16.09 11.03
C GLY A 54 -5.76 17.00 10.27
N GLY A 55 -6.34 18.01 9.63
CA GLY A 55 -5.60 18.96 8.81
C GLY A 55 -4.75 19.93 9.62
N ASN A 56 -3.76 20.49 8.95
CA ASN A 56 -2.88 21.52 9.47
C ASN A 56 -2.90 22.71 8.48
N PRO A 57 -3.24 23.92 8.91
CA PRO A 57 -3.25 25.08 8.02
C PRO A 57 -1.86 25.57 7.58
N ASN A 58 -0.81 25.07 8.20
CA ASN A 58 0.58 25.47 7.97
C ASN A 58 1.33 24.48 7.06
N LEU A 59 0.60 23.67 6.28
CA LEU A 59 1.22 22.75 5.33
C LEU A 59 1.74 23.50 4.11
N ASP A 60 2.96 23.20 3.72
CA ASP A 60 3.53 23.56 2.44
C ASP A 60 3.15 22.51 1.37
N PRO A 61 3.21 22.83 0.08
CA PRO A 61 3.06 21.85 -0.99
C PRO A 61 4.17 20.79 -0.95
N GLU A 62 3.84 19.56 -1.33
CA GLU A 62 4.84 18.55 -1.65
C GLU A 62 5.62 18.97 -2.91
N GLU A 63 6.92 18.71 -2.93
CA GLU A 63 7.77 18.94 -4.10
C GLU A 63 8.12 17.59 -4.73
N VAL A 64 8.02 17.50 -6.07
CA VAL A 64 8.24 16.25 -6.80
C VAL A 64 9.21 16.47 -7.94
N ASP A 65 10.34 15.75 -7.90
CA ASP A 65 11.24 15.62 -9.02
C ASP A 65 11.02 14.27 -9.72
N THR A 66 10.91 14.30 -11.05
CA THR A 66 10.72 13.08 -11.85
C THR A 66 11.70 13.05 -13.01
N LEU A 67 12.47 11.97 -13.10
CA LEU A 67 13.29 11.65 -14.25
C LEU A 67 12.72 10.43 -14.96
N THR A 68 12.50 10.54 -16.26
CA THR A 68 12.12 9.39 -17.09
C THR A 68 13.03 9.29 -18.32
N PHE A 69 13.39 8.06 -18.65
CA PHE A 69 14.15 7.77 -19.87
C PHE A 69 13.64 6.49 -20.48
N GLY A 70 13.19 6.53 -21.73
CA GLY A 70 12.61 5.39 -22.41
C GLY A 70 13.08 5.21 -23.83
N VAL A 71 12.96 3.98 -24.30
CA VAL A 71 13.24 3.59 -25.67
C VAL A 71 12.06 2.81 -26.23
N VAL A 72 11.56 3.24 -27.37
CA VAL A 72 10.54 2.53 -28.16
C VAL A 72 11.19 1.98 -29.40
N ILE A 73 10.99 0.70 -29.67
CA ILE A 73 11.56 -0.02 -30.81
C ILE A 73 10.42 -0.64 -31.62
N ASP A 74 10.23 -0.17 -32.83
CA ASP A 74 9.38 -0.83 -33.83
C ASP A 74 10.23 -1.90 -34.52
N ALA A 75 10.21 -3.14 -33.99
CA ALA A 75 11.02 -4.24 -34.50
C ALA A 75 10.55 -4.69 -35.88
N THR A 76 9.26 -4.55 -36.15
CA THR A 76 8.61 -4.77 -37.46
C THR A 76 7.38 -3.85 -37.53
N ASP A 77 6.73 -3.76 -38.68
CA ASP A 77 5.51 -2.96 -38.89
C ASP A 77 4.35 -3.36 -37.96
N ASN A 78 4.45 -4.52 -37.32
CA ASN A 78 3.40 -5.09 -36.50
C ASN A 78 3.89 -5.53 -35.10
N MET A 79 5.11 -5.17 -34.69
CA MET A 79 5.69 -5.52 -33.40
C MET A 79 6.47 -4.36 -32.80
N GLN A 80 6.07 -3.95 -31.61
CA GLN A 80 6.66 -2.85 -30.86
C GLN A 80 7.07 -3.29 -29.46
N PHE A 81 8.20 -2.75 -28.98
CA PHE A 81 8.68 -2.86 -27.61
C PHE A 81 8.91 -1.46 -27.04
N SER A 82 8.62 -1.28 -25.77
CA SER A 82 9.15 -0.14 -25.01
C SER A 82 9.78 -0.60 -23.70
N ILE A 83 10.81 0.13 -23.31
CA ILE A 83 11.47 0.02 -22.01
C ILE A 83 11.60 1.45 -21.49
N ASP A 84 11.00 1.73 -20.35
CA ASP A 84 10.94 3.05 -19.75
C ASP A 84 11.47 2.95 -18.31
N TYR A 85 12.62 3.57 -18.03
CA TYR A 85 13.12 3.80 -16.69
C TYR A 85 12.46 5.06 -16.13
N TRP A 86 12.08 5.01 -14.87
CA TRP A 86 11.53 6.16 -14.14
C TRP A 86 12.07 6.20 -12.72
N ASP A 87 12.28 7.43 -12.25
CA ASP A 87 12.76 7.78 -10.94
C ASP A 87 11.94 8.97 -10.44
N ILE A 88 11.31 8.82 -9.28
CA ILE A 88 10.40 9.80 -8.70
C ILE A 88 10.82 10.04 -7.26
N GLU A 89 11.27 11.27 -6.97
CA GLU A 89 11.59 11.72 -5.63
C GLU A 89 10.52 12.72 -5.17
N ILE A 90 9.97 12.51 -3.99
CA ILE A 90 8.94 13.35 -3.39
C ILE A 90 9.46 13.85 -2.06
N ASP A 91 9.65 15.14 -1.96
CA ASP A 91 10.05 15.86 -0.75
C ASP A 91 8.85 16.49 -0.06
N ASP A 92 9.01 16.77 1.23
CA ASP A 92 7.98 17.41 2.06
C ASP A 92 6.63 16.68 2.03
N VAL A 93 6.67 15.34 1.97
CA VAL A 93 5.47 14.49 1.93
C VAL A 93 4.53 14.84 3.08
N ILE A 94 3.26 15.06 2.74
CA ILE A 94 2.21 15.37 3.71
C ILE A 94 1.71 14.08 4.34
N ALA A 95 2.18 13.80 5.54
CA ALA A 95 1.81 12.64 6.31
C ALA A 95 1.59 12.97 7.78
N ASN A 96 1.03 12.05 8.53
CA ASN A 96 1.03 12.09 9.98
C ASN A 96 2.11 11.18 10.53
N ILE A 97 2.77 11.60 11.61
CA ILE A 97 3.67 10.71 12.33
C ILE A 97 2.84 9.72 13.16
N ASP A 98 3.25 8.47 13.17
CA ASP A 98 2.66 7.46 14.04
C ASP A 98 2.72 7.92 15.51
N PRO A 99 1.58 7.93 16.25
CA PRO A 99 1.55 8.41 17.63
C PRO A 99 2.47 7.62 18.58
N GLU A 100 2.67 6.33 18.38
CA GLU A 100 3.58 5.53 19.19
C GLU A 100 5.03 5.97 18.97
N LEU A 101 5.40 6.26 17.72
CA LEU A 101 6.72 6.80 17.37
C LEU A 101 6.94 8.17 18.05
N ILE A 102 5.93 9.06 18.03
CA ILE A 102 6.01 10.35 18.72
C ILE A 102 6.31 10.19 20.21
N VAL A 103 5.55 9.31 20.89
CA VAL A 103 5.75 9.06 22.33
C VAL A 103 7.13 8.47 22.60
N ASN A 104 7.58 7.52 21.80
CA ASN A 104 8.88 6.88 21.96
C ASN A 104 10.04 7.85 21.71
N GLN A 105 9.99 8.66 20.65
CA GLN A 105 11.03 9.67 20.34
C GLN A 105 11.10 10.77 21.41
N CYS A 106 9.93 11.24 21.87
CA CYS A 106 9.91 12.17 23.01
C CYS A 106 10.52 11.55 24.26
N ALA A 107 10.11 10.33 24.63
CA ALA A 107 10.59 9.68 25.85
C ALA A 107 12.09 9.40 25.81
N THR A 108 12.61 8.81 24.72
CA THR A 108 14.00 8.37 24.63
C THR A 108 14.95 9.52 24.31
N GLY A 109 14.57 10.41 23.40
CA GLY A 109 15.42 11.52 22.92
C GLY A 109 15.22 12.83 23.67
N GLY A 110 14.06 13.05 24.28
CA GLY A 110 13.71 14.33 24.89
C GLY A 110 13.60 15.49 23.89
N ASP A 111 13.47 15.17 22.60
CA ASP A 111 13.41 16.18 21.53
C ASP A 111 12.13 17.03 21.70
N PRO A 112 12.28 18.37 21.86
CA PRO A 112 11.15 19.28 22.01
C PRO A 112 10.14 19.20 20.86
N ALA A 113 10.56 18.87 19.64
CA ALA A 113 9.68 18.72 18.49
C ALA A 113 8.65 17.61 18.73
N PHE A 114 9.08 16.43 19.18
CA PHE A 114 8.18 15.32 19.52
C PHE A 114 7.47 15.54 20.84
N CYS A 115 8.15 16.06 21.86
CA CYS A 115 7.57 16.21 23.19
C CYS A 115 6.44 17.25 23.22
N SER A 116 6.47 18.27 22.37
CA SER A 116 5.38 19.22 22.23
C SER A 116 4.08 18.62 21.69
N LEU A 117 4.18 17.45 21.03
CA LEU A 117 3.04 16.72 20.47
C LEU A 117 2.37 15.77 21.49
N VAL A 118 2.99 15.55 22.67
CA VAL A 118 2.46 14.68 23.71
C VAL A 118 1.76 15.50 24.79
N THR A 119 0.47 15.36 24.91
CA THR A 119 -0.32 15.99 25.96
C THR A 119 -0.88 14.95 26.90
N ARG A 120 -0.38 14.85 28.14
CA ARG A 120 -0.91 13.91 29.12
C ARG A 120 -2.04 14.52 29.94
N ALA A 121 -3.06 13.71 30.24
CA ALA A 121 -4.10 14.09 31.17
C ALA A 121 -3.52 14.34 32.59
N PRO A 122 -4.25 15.01 33.50
CA PRO A 122 -3.77 15.25 34.87
C PRO A 122 -3.38 14.01 35.67
N ASN A 123 -3.95 12.84 35.29
CA ASN A 123 -3.59 11.53 35.87
C ASN A 123 -2.48 10.82 35.13
N GLY A 124 -1.81 11.49 34.19
CA GLY A 124 -0.74 10.96 33.34
C GLY A 124 -1.18 10.11 32.14
N SER A 125 -2.47 9.79 32.03
CA SER A 125 -3.00 8.89 31.01
C SER A 125 -3.06 9.56 29.62
N LEU A 126 -2.89 8.73 28.58
CA LEU A 126 -3.15 9.08 27.17
C LEU A 126 -4.46 8.48 26.63
N TRP A 127 -5.28 7.81 27.47
CA TRP A 127 -6.50 7.15 27.04
C TRP A 127 -7.72 7.40 27.93
N GLN A 128 -7.51 7.72 29.20
CA GLN A 128 -8.60 7.95 30.12
C GLN A 128 -9.20 9.35 29.90
N GLY A 129 -10.40 9.41 29.34
CA GLY A 129 -11.04 10.66 28.94
C GLY A 129 -10.44 11.25 27.67
N GLN A 130 -10.61 12.55 27.46
CA GLN A 130 -10.21 13.26 26.24
C GLN A 130 -9.09 14.29 26.43
N SER A 131 -8.63 14.46 27.66
CA SER A 131 -7.62 15.49 28.00
C SER A 131 -6.18 15.05 27.78
N GLY A 132 -5.95 13.74 27.62
CA GLY A 132 -4.64 13.19 27.28
C GLY A 132 -4.68 12.62 25.86
N PHE A 133 -3.78 13.05 25.00
CA PHE A 133 -3.69 12.63 23.61
C PHE A 133 -2.31 12.92 23.02
N VAL A 134 -2.02 12.30 21.88
CA VAL A 134 -0.87 12.61 21.03
C VAL A 134 -1.38 13.41 19.83
N THR A 135 -0.75 14.53 19.52
CA THR A 135 -1.06 15.31 18.31
C THR A 135 -0.40 14.64 17.10
N ALA A 136 -1.22 14.04 16.26
CA ALA A 136 -0.83 13.35 15.03
C ALA A 136 -1.54 13.99 13.82
N THR A 137 -1.52 15.31 13.75
CA THR A 137 -2.03 16.05 12.58
C THR A 137 -1.04 15.95 11.43
N ASN A 138 -1.53 16.17 10.21
CA ASN A 138 -0.67 16.18 9.03
C ASN A 138 0.41 17.26 9.15
N ILE A 139 1.62 16.91 8.74
CA ILE A 139 2.77 17.82 8.65
C ILE A 139 3.54 17.46 7.37
N ASN A 140 4.32 18.41 6.86
CA ASN A 140 5.32 18.11 5.84
C ASN A 140 6.48 17.41 6.53
N LEU A 141 6.63 16.13 6.23
CA LEU A 141 7.60 15.30 6.91
C LEU A 141 8.13 14.23 5.97
N GLY A 142 9.44 14.17 5.84
CA GLY A 142 10.10 13.11 5.13
C GLY A 142 10.04 13.19 3.62
N GLY A 143 10.39 12.08 3.00
CA GLY A 143 10.43 11.91 1.57
C GLY A 143 10.00 10.51 1.15
N GLN A 144 9.75 10.38 -0.14
CA GLN A 144 9.56 9.08 -0.80
C GLN A 144 10.44 9.03 -2.04
N HIS A 145 11.05 7.89 -2.29
CA HIS A 145 11.84 7.63 -3.49
C HIS A 145 11.37 6.34 -4.14
N TRP A 146 10.86 6.46 -5.35
CA TRP A 146 10.33 5.35 -6.12
C TRP A 146 11.05 5.24 -7.44
N GLU A 147 11.61 4.09 -7.73
CA GLU A 147 12.41 3.82 -8.92
C GLU A 147 11.96 2.51 -9.56
N GLY A 148 11.90 2.47 -10.90
CA GLY A 148 11.49 1.27 -11.58
C GLY A 148 11.69 1.29 -13.09
N ILE A 149 11.36 0.16 -13.68
CA ILE A 149 11.41 -0.05 -15.12
C ILE A 149 10.06 -0.59 -15.58
N ASP A 150 9.44 0.11 -16.52
CA ASP A 150 8.25 -0.38 -17.20
C ASP A 150 8.66 -1.03 -18.54
N LEU A 151 8.07 -2.20 -18.79
CA LEU A 151 8.22 -2.94 -20.03
C LEU A 151 6.87 -3.05 -20.71
N ALA A 152 6.82 -2.73 -22.00
CA ALA A 152 5.65 -3.01 -22.80
C ALA A 152 6.05 -3.71 -24.12
N TRP A 153 5.19 -4.63 -24.53
CA TRP A 153 5.32 -5.33 -25.80
C TRP A 153 3.94 -5.45 -26.43
N ALA A 154 3.84 -5.16 -27.70
CA ALA A 154 2.65 -5.34 -28.50
C ALA A 154 3.00 -6.00 -29.83
N TRP A 155 2.19 -6.97 -30.25
CA TRP A 155 2.37 -7.67 -31.52
C TRP A 155 1.02 -8.00 -32.13
N THR A 156 0.89 -7.75 -33.42
CA THR A 156 -0.30 -8.07 -34.21
C THR A 156 0.11 -8.86 -35.44
N VAL A 157 -0.49 -10.01 -35.68
CA VAL A 157 -0.17 -10.83 -36.85
C VAL A 157 -1.44 -11.51 -37.39
N ASP A 158 -1.56 -11.54 -38.69
CA ASP A 158 -2.62 -12.29 -39.36
C ASP A 158 -2.20 -13.76 -39.53
N GLY A 159 -3.09 -14.67 -39.20
CA GLY A 159 -2.86 -16.11 -39.27
C GLY A 159 -4.08 -16.94 -38.90
N LEU A 160 -4.15 -18.16 -39.36
CA LEU A 160 -5.24 -19.09 -39.11
C LEU A 160 -6.64 -18.56 -39.48
N GLY A 161 -6.72 -17.68 -40.47
CA GLY A 161 -7.97 -17.09 -40.92
C GLY A 161 -8.49 -15.92 -40.06
N GLY A 162 -7.66 -15.39 -39.15
CA GLY A 162 -7.98 -14.26 -38.30
C GLY A 162 -6.74 -13.44 -37.94
N THR A 163 -6.89 -12.56 -36.96
CA THR A 163 -5.83 -11.69 -36.47
C THR A 163 -5.54 -12.00 -35.00
N TRP A 164 -4.26 -12.25 -34.70
CA TRP A 164 -3.75 -12.33 -33.33
C TRP A 164 -3.24 -10.97 -32.89
N ARG A 165 -3.65 -10.56 -31.68
CA ARG A 165 -3.10 -9.40 -30.98
C ARG A 165 -2.63 -9.85 -29.61
N THR A 166 -1.37 -9.57 -29.32
CA THR A 166 -0.79 -9.88 -28.02
C THR A 166 -0.14 -8.63 -27.46
N ASP A 167 -0.32 -8.41 -26.18
CA ASP A 167 0.32 -7.34 -25.43
C ASP A 167 0.80 -7.84 -24.08
N LEU A 168 1.87 -7.26 -23.59
CA LEU A 168 2.39 -7.44 -22.26
C LEU A 168 2.74 -6.06 -21.71
N ILE A 169 2.30 -5.78 -20.51
CA ILE A 169 2.72 -4.60 -19.75
C ILE A 169 3.17 -5.10 -18.38
N GLY A 170 4.39 -4.73 -17.99
CA GLY A 170 4.95 -5.14 -16.72
C GLY A 170 5.80 -4.04 -16.10
N THR A 171 5.87 -4.04 -14.77
CA THR A 171 6.70 -3.14 -13.98
C THR A 171 7.67 -3.94 -13.15
N TYR A 172 8.94 -3.59 -13.21
CA TYR A 172 9.99 -4.03 -12.31
C TYR A 172 10.34 -2.88 -11.36
N MET A 173 10.02 -3.06 -10.06
CA MET A 173 10.33 -2.09 -9.01
C MET A 173 11.77 -2.27 -8.58
N LEU A 174 12.54 -1.19 -8.59
CA LEU A 174 13.92 -1.16 -8.09
C LEU A 174 13.97 -0.64 -6.66
N THR A 175 13.20 0.41 -6.37
CA THR A 175 13.14 1.07 -5.06
C THR A 175 11.72 1.55 -4.80
N LYS A 176 11.26 1.40 -3.57
CA LYS A 176 10.05 2.04 -3.04
C LYS A 176 10.29 2.43 -1.58
N GLU A 177 11.21 3.37 -1.44
CA GLU A 177 11.65 3.86 -0.14
C GLU A 177 10.70 4.94 0.40
N THR A 178 10.50 4.91 1.70
CA THR A 178 9.83 5.97 2.46
C THR A 178 10.70 6.34 3.64
N SER A 179 10.97 7.64 3.79
CA SER A 179 11.71 8.24 4.89
C SER A 179 10.76 9.14 5.69
N PRO A 180 9.98 8.60 6.64
CA PRO A 180 8.99 9.38 7.38
C PRO A 180 9.60 10.54 8.15
N ILE A 181 10.82 10.37 8.67
CA ILE A 181 11.55 11.37 9.44
C ILE A 181 13.01 11.37 8.98
N PRO A 182 13.41 12.26 8.04
CA PRO A 182 14.77 12.24 7.47
C PRO A 182 15.88 12.40 8.50
N THR A 183 15.60 13.09 9.63
CA THR A 183 16.57 13.23 10.74
C THR A 183 16.73 11.94 11.56
N ILE A 184 15.92 10.93 11.32
CA ILE A 184 15.98 9.62 11.98
C ILE A 184 16.13 8.54 10.88
N PRO A 185 17.38 8.25 10.42
CA PRO A 185 17.61 7.30 9.34
C PRO A 185 17.05 5.90 9.60
N SER A 186 16.92 5.49 10.86
CA SER A 186 16.32 4.20 11.24
C SER A 186 14.80 4.15 11.02
N SER A 187 14.15 5.25 10.67
CA SER A 187 12.74 5.26 10.28
C SER A 187 12.52 4.98 8.80
N THR A 188 13.58 5.06 7.99
CA THR A 188 13.54 4.80 6.55
C THR A 188 13.39 3.31 6.28
N TYR A 189 12.52 2.97 5.35
CA TYR A 189 12.27 1.58 4.92
C TYR A 189 11.99 1.52 3.41
N ASP A 190 12.41 0.42 2.80
CA ASP A 190 12.09 0.07 1.41
C ASP A 190 11.06 -1.07 1.40
N CYS A 191 10.05 -0.95 0.57
CA CYS A 191 8.95 -1.90 0.48
C CYS A 191 9.09 -2.93 -0.64
N VAL A 192 10.12 -2.87 -1.48
CA VAL A 192 10.27 -3.80 -2.62
C VAL A 192 10.45 -5.23 -2.15
N GLY A 193 9.65 -6.15 -2.68
CA GLY A 193 9.60 -7.56 -2.26
C GLY A 193 8.95 -7.80 -0.90
N LEU A 194 8.39 -6.78 -0.26
CA LEU A 194 7.93 -6.85 1.12
C LEU A 194 6.43 -6.59 1.28
N ILE A 195 5.93 -7.06 2.42
CA ILE A 195 4.62 -6.76 2.99
C ILE A 195 4.74 -6.59 4.50
N ASN A 196 4.23 -5.50 5.06
CA ASN A 196 4.12 -5.28 6.51
C ASN A 196 3.06 -4.21 6.80
N VAL A 197 3.00 -3.68 8.01
CA VAL A 197 2.02 -2.63 8.38
C VAL A 197 2.27 -1.28 7.69
N GLN A 198 3.48 -1.03 7.19
CA GLN A 198 3.88 0.17 6.45
C GLN A 198 3.92 -0.08 4.95
N CYS A 199 4.25 -1.32 4.55
CA CYS A 199 4.40 -1.73 3.16
C CYS A 199 3.15 -2.48 2.68
N PHE A 200 2.33 -1.84 1.87
CA PHE A 200 1.37 -2.56 1.04
C PHE A 200 2.13 -3.51 0.11
N PRO A 201 1.60 -4.70 -0.25
CA PRO A 201 2.35 -5.66 -1.06
C PRO A 201 3.00 -5.01 -2.27
N THR A 202 4.32 -5.12 -2.37
CA THR A 202 5.11 -4.48 -3.41
C THR A 202 6.04 -5.51 -4.04
N PRO A 203 5.55 -6.39 -4.94
CA PRO A 203 6.39 -7.35 -5.64
C PRO A 203 7.45 -6.63 -6.49
N GLU A 204 8.63 -7.22 -6.62
CA GLU A 204 9.65 -6.71 -7.53
C GLU A 204 9.16 -6.71 -8.98
N TRP A 205 8.45 -7.77 -9.40
CA TRP A 205 7.89 -7.90 -10.73
C TRP A 205 6.40 -8.17 -10.72
N ARG A 206 5.67 -7.45 -11.55
CA ARG A 206 4.27 -7.75 -11.88
C ARG A 206 4.02 -7.48 -13.35
N HIS A 207 3.14 -8.27 -13.96
CA HIS A 207 2.73 -8.00 -15.34
C HIS A 207 1.30 -8.44 -15.61
N THR A 208 0.78 -7.88 -16.70
CA THR A 208 -0.44 -8.36 -17.37
C THR A 208 -0.08 -8.66 -18.82
N ALA A 209 -0.30 -9.90 -19.23
CA ALA A 209 -0.17 -10.33 -20.64
C ALA A 209 -1.55 -10.66 -21.19
N THR A 210 -1.86 -10.17 -22.38
CA THR A 210 -3.14 -10.41 -23.06
C THR A 210 -2.87 -11.01 -24.44
N ALA A 211 -3.65 -12.01 -24.82
CA ALA A 211 -3.64 -12.58 -26.17
C ALA A 211 -5.07 -12.67 -26.66
N THR A 212 -5.36 -12.01 -27.78
CA THR A 212 -6.66 -12.02 -28.45
C THR A 212 -6.54 -12.62 -29.82
N TYR A 213 -7.33 -13.62 -30.10
CA TYR A 213 -7.59 -14.09 -31.45
C TYR A 213 -8.93 -13.54 -31.93
N ASP A 214 -8.92 -12.77 -33.00
CA ASP A 214 -10.12 -12.25 -33.68
C ASP A 214 -10.30 -13.00 -35.00
N SER A 215 -11.42 -13.66 -35.17
CA SER A 215 -11.74 -14.36 -36.43
C SER A 215 -11.92 -13.42 -37.62
N ASN A 216 -11.94 -12.08 -37.37
CA ASN A 216 -12.30 -11.05 -38.32
C ASN A 216 -13.73 -11.17 -38.87
N GLU A 217 -14.51 -12.07 -38.32
CA GLU A 217 -15.91 -12.31 -38.67
C GLU A 217 -16.80 -12.00 -37.46
N TRP A 218 -17.36 -13.03 -36.83
CA TRP A 218 -18.39 -12.86 -35.81
C TRP A 218 -17.95 -13.17 -34.38
N TRP A 219 -16.70 -13.58 -34.16
CA TRP A 219 -16.22 -13.91 -32.81
C TRP A 219 -14.74 -13.56 -32.60
N ALA A 220 -14.42 -13.30 -31.36
CA ALA A 220 -13.05 -13.19 -30.87
C ALA A 220 -12.93 -13.84 -29.49
N VAL A 221 -11.75 -14.34 -29.15
CA VAL A 221 -11.43 -14.88 -27.82
C VAL A 221 -10.20 -14.19 -27.27
N THR A 222 -10.24 -13.82 -25.99
CA THR A 222 -9.15 -13.16 -25.27
C THR A 222 -8.78 -13.98 -24.05
N GLY A 223 -7.50 -14.29 -23.90
CA GLY A 223 -6.91 -14.75 -22.66
C GLY A 223 -6.11 -13.61 -22.02
N ARG A 224 -6.22 -13.41 -20.71
CA ARG A 224 -5.45 -12.43 -19.96
C ARG A 224 -4.79 -13.12 -18.78
N TRP A 225 -3.46 -13.02 -18.68
CA TRP A 225 -2.66 -13.53 -17.58
C TRP A 225 -2.15 -12.37 -16.75
N ARG A 226 -2.50 -12.38 -15.45
CA ARG A 226 -2.03 -11.43 -14.43
C ARG A 226 -1.07 -12.18 -13.51
N PHE A 227 0.12 -11.64 -13.34
CA PHE A 227 1.18 -12.22 -12.53
C PHE A 227 1.66 -11.22 -11.48
N TYR A 228 1.89 -11.69 -10.28
CA TYR A 228 2.51 -10.97 -9.18
C TYR A 228 3.59 -11.87 -8.59
N GLN A 229 4.83 -11.38 -8.56
CA GLN A 229 5.93 -12.09 -7.92
C GLN A 229 5.70 -12.15 -6.41
N ASP A 230 6.36 -13.09 -5.75
CA ASP A 230 6.33 -13.31 -4.31
C ASP A 230 6.67 -12.05 -3.50
N VAL A 231 6.13 -11.99 -2.28
CA VAL A 231 6.48 -10.99 -1.28
C VAL A 231 6.67 -11.65 0.08
N THR A 232 7.64 -11.16 0.84
CA THR A 232 7.96 -11.65 2.17
C THR A 232 7.46 -10.69 3.24
N TYR A 233 6.97 -11.23 4.35
CA TYR A 233 6.59 -10.42 5.49
C TYR A 233 7.81 -9.94 6.27
N ASP A 234 7.94 -8.61 6.40
CA ASP A 234 8.95 -7.97 7.23
C ASP A 234 8.35 -7.51 8.56
N GLY A 235 8.53 -8.29 9.60
CA GLY A 235 8.00 -8.02 10.94
C GLY A 235 8.08 -9.22 11.87
N THR A 236 7.40 -9.16 13.00
CA THR A 236 7.33 -10.27 13.96
C THR A 236 6.29 -11.30 13.49
N ALA A 237 6.75 -12.48 13.09
CA ALA A 237 5.95 -13.54 12.45
C ALA A 237 4.86 -14.16 13.35
N ASP A 238 4.87 -13.92 14.65
CA ASP A 238 3.99 -14.60 15.63
C ASP A 238 2.48 -14.33 15.45
N LEU A 239 2.11 -13.34 14.62
CA LEU A 239 0.71 -12.93 14.41
C LEU A 239 0.23 -13.10 12.99
N ILE A 240 1.01 -13.76 12.11
CA ILE A 240 0.70 -13.86 10.68
C ILE A 240 0.45 -15.30 10.30
N ALA A 241 -0.55 -15.51 9.44
CA ALA A 241 -0.90 -16.82 8.94
C ALA A 241 0.12 -17.34 7.92
N ASN A 242 0.76 -16.42 7.17
CA ASN A 242 1.71 -16.74 6.12
C ASN A 242 2.75 -15.61 6.03
N ASP A 243 4.02 -15.92 6.27
CA ASP A 243 5.15 -14.98 6.26
C ASP A 243 5.87 -14.91 4.90
N ASN A 244 5.57 -15.84 4.02
CA ASN A 244 6.10 -15.87 2.65
C ASN A 244 4.95 -16.16 1.68
N ILE A 245 4.55 -15.14 0.95
CA ILE A 245 3.48 -15.21 -0.04
C ILE A 245 4.14 -15.46 -1.37
N GLY A 246 3.91 -16.65 -1.93
CA GLY A 246 4.46 -17.07 -3.21
C GLY A 246 3.92 -16.28 -4.40
N ASP A 247 4.39 -16.63 -5.58
CA ASP A 247 3.92 -16.08 -6.84
C ASP A 247 2.42 -16.31 -7.04
N GLU A 248 1.70 -15.25 -7.43
CA GLU A 248 0.27 -15.31 -7.70
C GLU A 248 -0.03 -15.19 -9.19
N ASN A 249 -0.85 -16.10 -9.69
CA ASN A 249 -1.15 -16.24 -11.11
C ASN A 249 -2.66 -16.32 -11.34
N TYR A 250 -3.21 -15.36 -12.06
CA TYR A 250 -4.63 -15.35 -12.42
C TYR A 250 -4.79 -15.40 -13.94
N LEU A 251 -5.57 -16.36 -14.44
CA LEU A 251 -5.92 -16.45 -15.85
C LEU A 251 -7.40 -16.15 -16.05
N ASP A 252 -7.69 -15.16 -16.88
CA ASP A 252 -9.03 -14.76 -17.28
C ASP A 252 -9.24 -15.13 -18.75
N VAL A 253 -10.45 -15.59 -19.10
CA VAL A 253 -10.79 -15.88 -20.49
C VAL A 253 -12.14 -15.27 -20.82
N SER A 254 -12.21 -14.61 -21.97
CA SER A 254 -13.47 -14.05 -22.47
C SER A 254 -13.63 -14.27 -23.96
N ALA A 255 -14.87 -14.29 -24.42
CA ALA A 255 -15.22 -14.35 -25.82
C ALA A 255 -16.24 -13.27 -26.16
N VAL A 256 -16.06 -12.67 -27.32
CA VAL A 256 -16.98 -11.69 -27.91
C VAL A 256 -17.64 -12.33 -29.11
N PHE A 257 -18.97 -12.27 -29.18
CA PHE A 257 -19.77 -12.69 -30.33
C PHE A 257 -20.51 -11.48 -30.90
N ARG A 258 -20.23 -11.18 -32.17
CA ARG A 258 -20.84 -10.07 -32.92
C ARG A 258 -22.00 -10.61 -33.75
N PHE A 259 -23.18 -10.02 -33.62
CA PHE A 259 -24.36 -10.46 -34.36
C PHE A 259 -25.19 -9.26 -34.84
N MET A 260 -25.89 -9.44 -35.96
CA MET A 260 -26.70 -8.38 -36.58
C MET A 260 -25.96 -7.06 -36.84
N ASP A 261 -24.64 -7.12 -37.11
CA ASP A 261 -23.74 -6.01 -37.43
C ASP A 261 -23.58 -4.91 -36.36
N THR A 262 -24.49 -4.86 -35.39
CA THR A 262 -24.57 -3.78 -34.39
C THR A 262 -24.64 -4.28 -32.94
N HIS A 263 -24.71 -5.58 -32.71
CA HIS A 263 -24.91 -6.16 -31.39
C HIS A 263 -23.73 -7.03 -30.98
N ASP A 264 -23.36 -6.95 -29.72
CA ASP A 264 -22.29 -7.76 -29.17
C ASP A 264 -22.76 -8.51 -27.92
N LEU A 265 -22.41 -9.79 -27.83
CA LEU A 265 -22.46 -10.59 -26.61
C LEU A 265 -21.02 -10.86 -26.14
N VAL A 266 -20.70 -10.43 -24.95
CA VAL A 266 -19.42 -10.77 -24.28
C VAL A 266 -19.72 -11.76 -23.16
N VAL A 267 -19.04 -12.88 -23.14
CA VAL A 267 -19.07 -13.84 -22.04
C VAL A 267 -17.66 -14.10 -21.54
N GLY A 268 -17.48 -14.31 -20.27
CA GLY A 268 -16.15 -14.60 -19.75
C GLY A 268 -16.16 -15.22 -18.37
N VAL A 269 -14.98 -15.70 -18.03
CA VAL A 269 -14.65 -16.25 -16.72
C VAL A 269 -13.34 -15.59 -16.29
N ASN A 270 -13.37 -14.87 -15.18
CA ASN A 270 -12.17 -14.39 -14.52
C ASN A 270 -11.70 -15.44 -13.51
N ASN A 271 -10.37 -15.52 -13.38
CA ASN A 271 -9.71 -16.48 -12.49
C ASN A 271 -10.22 -17.91 -12.74
N ILE A 272 -10.00 -18.44 -13.94
CA ILE A 272 -10.57 -19.72 -14.37
C ILE A 272 -10.13 -20.91 -13.50
N PHE A 273 -8.96 -20.81 -12.87
CA PHE A 273 -8.41 -21.83 -11.99
C PHE A 273 -8.88 -21.72 -10.55
N ASP A 274 -9.63 -20.66 -10.22
CA ASP A 274 -10.14 -20.40 -8.87
C ASP A 274 -9.01 -20.23 -7.84
N GLU A 275 -7.92 -19.56 -8.26
CA GLU A 275 -6.80 -19.27 -7.37
C GLU A 275 -7.26 -18.38 -6.22
N GLU A 276 -7.05 -18.83 -5.01
CA GLU A 276 -7.48 -18.11 -3.81
C GLU A 276 -6.46 -17.01 -3.47
N ALA A 277 -6.96 -15.83 -3.11
CA ALA A 277 -6.08 -14.77 -2.62
C ALA A 277 -5.36 -15.21 -1.33
N PRO A 278 -4.06 -14.88 -1.16
CA PRO A 278 -3.29 -15.27 0.00
C PRO A 278 -3.90 -14.81 1.32
N LEU A 279 -3.88 -15.69 2.31
CA LEU A 279 -4.27 -15.36 3.68
C LEU A 279 -3.07 -14.79 4.43
N VAL A 280 -3.16 -13.55 4.86
CA VAL A 280 -2.10 -12.87 5.61
C VAL A 280 -2.43 -12.75 7.10
N GLY A 281 -3.66 -12.47 7.47
CA GLY A 281 -4.08 -12.36 8.86
C GLY A 281 -3.47 -11.19 9.64
N GLY A 282 -3.66 -11.21 10.96
CA GLY A 282 -3.07 -10.22 11.86
C GLY A 282 -3.49 -8.78 11.58
N SER A 283 -2.59 -7.84 11.81
CA SER A 283 -2.79 -6.40 11.60
C SER A 283 -2.79 -5.99 10.13
N LEU A 284 -2.35 -6.87 9.21
CA LEU A 284 -2.26 -6.61 7.79
C LEU A 284 -3.59 -6.74 7.05
N ALA A 285 -4.46 -7.63 7.55
CA ALA A 285 -5.71 -7.94 6.88
C ALA A 285 -6.84 -7.04 7.36
N THR A 286 -7.55 -6.45 6.43
CA THR A 286 -8.74 -5.63 6.73
C THR A 286 -10.02 -6.44 6.69
N ASN A 287 -10.16 -7.39 5.75
CA ASN A 287 -11.34 -8.23 5.59
C ASN A 287 -10.95 -9.65 5.17
N ALA A 288 -11.58 -10.65 5.75
CA ALA A 288 -11.40 -12.07 5.43
C ALA A 288 -9.94 -12.56 5.50
N ASN A 289 -9.09 -11.90 6.27
CA ASN A 289 -7.66 -12.18 6.39
C ASN A 289 -6.88 -12.08 5.06
N GLN A 290 -7.36 -11.24 4.15
CA GLN A 290 -6.76 -10.98 2.84
C GLN A 290 -6.54 -9.48 2.64
N ILE A 291 -5.67 -9.10 1.71
CA ILE A 291 -5.48 -7.71 1.30
C ILE A 291 -6.35 -7.42 0.09
N ALA A 292 -7.53 -6.87 0.37
CA ALA A 292 -8.49 -6.50 -0.66
C ALA A 292 -7.93 -5.40 -1.57
N GLY A 293 -8.15 -5.56 -2.87
CA GLY A 293 -7.74 -4.58 -3.89
C GLY A 293 -6.33 -4.80 -4.46
N PHE A 294 -5.56 -5.76 -3.92
CA PHE A 294 -4.29 -6.18 -4.50
C PHE A 294 -4.43 -7.54 -5.20
N TRP A 295 -4.79 -8.59 -4.47
CA TRP A 295 -5.09 -9.90 -5.03
C TRP A 295 -6.57 -10.09 -5.35
N ASP A 296 -6.90 -11.13 -6.13
CA ASP A 296 -8.27 -11.46 -6.53
C ASP A 296 -9.02 -12.15 -5.37
N THR A 297 -9.68 -11.35 -4.53
CA THR A 297 -10.40 -11.85 -3.35
C THR A 297 -11.77 -12.44 -3.66
N LEU A 298 -12.25 -12.31 -4.91
CA LEU A 298 -13.56 -12.84 -5.32
C LEU A 298 -13.49 -14.30 -5.80
N GLY A 299 -12.28 -14.76 -6.17
CA GLY A 299 -12.09 -16.05 -6.79
C GLY A 299 -12.68 -16.11 -8.20
N ARG A 300 -13.02 -17.30 -8.67
CA ARG A 300 -13.58 -17.47 -10.01
C ARG A 300 -15.00 -16.92 -10.12
N TYR A 301 -15.23 -16.03 -11.09
CA TYR A 301 -16.57 -15.56 -11.40
C TYR A 301 -16.83 -15.49 -12.91
N MET A 302 -18.08 -15.72 -13.28
CA MET A 302 -18.54 -15.70 -14.66
C MET A 302 -19.34 -14.41 -14.90
N PHE A 303 -19.21 -13.86 -16.10
CA PHE A 303 -19.99 -12.70 -16.50
C PHE A 303 -20.52 -12.83 -17.93
N ALA A 304 -21.61 -12.13 -18.21
CA ALA A 304 -22.15 -11.94 -19.53
C ALA A 304 -22.63 -10.49 -19.69
N ASN A 305 -22.32 -9.89 -20.82
CA ASN A 305 -22.75 -8.55 -21.17
C ASN A 305 -23.31 -8.56 -22.59
N VAL A 306 -24.46 -7.92 -22.80
CA VAL A 306 -25.06 -7.76 -24.13
C VAL A 306 -25.16 -6.28 -24.43
N THR A 307 -24.59 -5.87 -25.58
CA THR A 307 -24.67 -4.50 -26.08
C THR A 307 -25.55 -4.47 -27.29
N PHE A 308 -26.63 -3.68 -27.21
CA PHE A 308 -27.51 -3.37 -28.35
C PHE A 308 -27.24 -1.94 -28.84
N ARG A 309 -27.01 -1.80 -30.16
CA ARG A 309 -26.89 -0.50 -30.82
C ARG A 309 -27.96 -0.39 -31.87
N TRP A 310 -28.75 0.72 -31.87
CA TRP A 310 -29.83 1.02 -32.80
C TRP A 310 -29.62 2.41 -33.42
#